data_bb2f5fc764e1ed139d9eff992c5715ba
#
_entry.id   bb2f5fc764e1ed139d9eff992c5715ba
#
_cell.length_a   1.000
_cell.length_b   1.000
_cell.length_c   1.000
_cell.angle_alpha   90.00
_cell.angle_beta   90.00
_cell.angle_gamma   90.00
#
_symmetry.space_group_name_H-M   'P 1'
#
loop_
_entity.id
_entity.type
_entity.pdbx_description
1 polymer ?
#
loop_
_entity_poly.entity_id
_entity_poly.type
_entity_poly.pdbx_seq_one_letter_code
_entity_poly.pdbx_strand_id
1 'polypeptide(L)'
;SLPDDIDEPVVIKRDVNATPIMYVAVQSSHSLDDIYSKTENDFQDVLQQADGVSEIELNGGRDKEIAVEIDKDKLIHYDMTLAEVVKALKAENVLMPSGTIYSSGTTTDVRVKAQYADESELSQIQVTNAKDAKIPITAVASIKRQDKRVTRYARVNGDDAVVMAIYKNSDANVVNTVDNVTKKLDELRQDNPDYTFTITNESASYIRNSLHNTLQTLI
;
A
#
# COMPACT_ATOMS: atom_id res chain seq x y z
N SER A 1 -36.19 -6.71 -2.32
CA SER A 1 -35.20 -6.66 -3.41
C SER A 1 -34.39 -5.40 -3.20
N LEU A 2 -33.09 -5.51 -3.12
CA LEU A 2 -32.17 -4.40 -3.08
C LEU A 2 -32.11 -3.75 -4.48
N PRO A 3 -31.87 -2.43 -4.58
CA PRO A 3 -31.69 -1.77 -5.88
C PRO A 3 -30.50 -2.35 -6.63
N ASP A 4 -30.58 -2.41 -7.96
CA ASP A 4 -29.55 -3.00 -8.84
C ASP A 4 -28.21 -2.23 -8.90
N ASP A 5 -28.10 -1.09 -8.19
CA ASP A 5 -26.95 -0.18 -8.15
C ASP A 5 -26.07 -0.34 -6.89
N ILE A 6 -26.18 -1.44 -6.17
CA ILE A 6 -25.35 -1.68 -4.98
C ILE A 6 -24.20 -2.61 -5.38
N ASP A 7 -22.97 -2.13 -5.20
CA ASP A 7 -21.77 -2.96 -5.28
C ASP A 7 -21.90 -4.20 -4.37
N GLU A 8 -21.45 -5.36 -4.87
CA GLU A 8 -21.46 -6.59 -4.08
C GLU A 8 -20.78 -6.37 -2.72
N PRO A 9 -21.43 -6.76 -1.60
CA PRO A 9 -20.84 -6.57 -0.29
C PRO A 9 -19.55 -7.38 -0.17
N VAL A 10 -18.42 -6.67 -0.04
CA VAL A 10 -17.13 -7.30 0.25
C VAL A 10 -17.08 -7.61 1.73
N VAL A 11 -17.18 -8.89 2.08
CA VAL A 11 -16.99 -9.34 3.47
C VAL A 11 -15.50 -9.36 3.76
N ILE A 12 -14.99 -8.31 4.36
CA ILE A 12 -13.63 -8.26 4.89
C ILE A 12 -13.67 -8.82 6.31
N LYS A 13 -13.08 -9.99 6.52
CA LYS A 13 -12.85 -10.52 7.85
C LYS A 13 -11.72 -9.70 8.49
N ARG A 14 -12.08 -8.60 9.15
CA ARG A 14 -11.13 -7.86 9.99
C ARG A 14 -11.01 -8.59 11.31
N ASP A 15 -9.79 -9.02 11.63
CA ASP A 15 -9.49 -9.39 13.00
C ASP A 15 -9.55 -8.11 13.85
N VAL A 16 -10.55 -8.02 14.73
CA VAL A 16 -10.72 -6.86 15.64
C VAL A 16 -9.54 -6.71 16.60
N ASN A 17 -8.65 -7.69 16.70
CA ASN A 17 -7.43 -7.68 17.50
C ASN A 17 -6.17 -7.26 16.70
N ALA A 18 -6.30 -6.95 15.41
CA ALA A 18 -5.19 -6.50 14.58
C ALA A 18 -4.88 -5.02 14.85
N THR A 19 -4.42 -4.73 16.07
CA THR A 19 -3.82 -3.44 16.39
C THR A 19 -2.31 -3.56 16.19
N PRO A 20 -1.64 -2.59 15.56
CA PRO A 20 -0.19 -2.60 15.48
C PRO A 20 0.44 -2.68 16.86
N ILE A 21 1.42 -3.54 17.01
CA ILE A 21 2.15 -3.69 18.28
C ILE A 21 3.28 -2.69 18.42
N MET A 22 3.73 -2.10 17.31
CA MET A 22 4.81 -1.12 17.25
C MET A 22 4.62 -0.19 16.06
N TYR A 23 4.99 1.07 16.25
CA TYR A 23 5.12 2.06 15.18
C TYR A 23 6.56 2.56 15.12
N VAL A 24 7.18 2.48 13.95
CA VAL A 24 8.54 2.93 13.69
C VAL A 24 8.50 4.01 12.62
N ALA A 25 8.94 5.21 12.95
CA ALA A 25 9.12 6.30 12.00
C ALA A 25 10.52 6.25 11.41
N VAL A 26 10.60 6.42 10.09
CA VAL A 26 11.83 6.51 9.30
C VAL A 26 11.94 7.92 8.76
N GLN A 27 13.07 8.57 9.05
CA GLN A 27 13.39 9.92 8.60
C GLN A 27 14.82 9.94 8.04
N SER A 28 15.07 10.85 7.13
CA SER A 28 16.40 11.11 6.53
C SER A 28 16.43 12.50 5.94
N SER A 29 17.61 12.96 5.51
CA SER A 29 17.78 14.15 4.69
C SER A 29 17.38 13.98 3.22
N HIS A 30 17.08 12.75 2.80
CA HIS A 30 16.59 12.42 1.46
C HIS A 30 15.15 12.88 1.25
N SER A 31 14.69 12.87 0.01
CA SER A 31 13.29 13.18 -0.29
C SER A 31 12.34 12.15 0.36
N LEU A 32 11.11 12.56 0.67
CA LEU A 32 10.11 11.65 1.27
C LEU A 32 9.83 10.43 0.37
N ASP A 33 9.89 10.62 -0.95
CA ASP A 33 9.70 9.53 -1.93
C ASP A 33 10.87 8.54 -1.92
N ASP A 34 12.10 9.02 -1.73
CA ASP A 34 13.28 8.14 -1.57
C ASP A 34 13.21 7.37 -0.25
N ILE A 35 12.82 8.06 0.85
CA ILE A 35 12.62 7.41 2.15
C ILE A 35 11.54 6.32 2.03
N TYR A 36 10.41 6.62 1.36
CA TYR A 36 9.33 5.66 1.16
C TYR A 36 9.81 4.45 0.36
N SER A 37 10.43 4.68 -0.80
CA SER A 37 10.93 3.60 -1.68
C SER A 37 11.96 2.72 -0.97
N LYS A 38 12.89 3.32 -0.21
CA LYS A 38 13.88 2.57 0.57
C LYS A 38 13.23 1.78 1.71
N THR A 39 12.23 2.37 2.37
CA THR A 39 11.49 1.70 3.44
C THR A 39 10.69 0.52 2.90
N GLU A 40 10.02 0.68 1.76
CA GLU A 40 9.20 -0.34 1.13
C GLU A 40 10.04 -1.51 0.59
N ASN A 41 11.15 -1.23 -0.10
CA ASN A 41 11.91 -2.27 -0.79
C ASN A 41 12.96 -2.96 0.09
N ASP A 42 13.48 -2.29 1.13
CA ASP A 42 14.58 -2.82 1.91
C ASP A 42 14.21 -2.99 3.40
N PHE A 43 13.76 -1.91 4.08
CA PHE A 43 13.59 -1.96 5.54
C PHE A 43 12.39 -2.80 5.95
N GLN A 44 11.29 -2.72 5.19
CA GLN A 44 10.11 -3.53 5.42
C GLN A 44 10.43 -5.02 5.32
N ASP A 45 11.17 -5.44 4.30
CA ASP A 45 11.53 -6.84 4.09
C ASP A 45 12.40 -7.39 5.24
N VAL A 46 13.36 -6.60 5.73
CA VAL A 46 14.20 -6.99 6.87
C VAL A 46 13.38 -7.16 8.15
N LEU A 47 12.48 -6.22 8.43
CA LEU A 47 11.64 -6.28 9.63
C LEU A 47 10.53 -7.33 9.52
N GLN A 48 10.03 -7.62 8.31
CA GLN A 48 9.05 -8.67 8.06
C GLN A 48 9.58 -10.07 8.40
N GLN A 49 10.91 -10.26 8.35
CA GLN A 49 11.58 -11.51 8.71
C GLN A 49 11.72 -11.71 10.23
N ALA A 50 11.38 -10.70 11.05
CA ALA A 50 11.42 -10.85 12.49
C ALA A 50 10.34 -11.84 12.96
N ASP A 51 10.75 -12.78 13.81
CA ASP A 51 9.82 -13.81 14.30
C ASP A 51 8.65 -13.20 15.07
N GLY A 52 7.45 -13.63 14.69
CA GLY A 52 6.18 -13.16 15.23
C GLY A 52 5.54 -12.00 14.46
N VAL A 53 6.18 -11.39 13.48
CA VAL A 53 5.59 -10.36 12.60
C VAL A 53 4.69 -11.01 11.57
N SER A 54 3.48 -10.46 11.39
CA SER A 54 2.53 -10.89 10.35
C SER A 54 2.51 -9.96 9.15
N GLU A 55 2.52 -8.66 9.42
CA GLU A 55 2.34 -7.64 8.39
C GLU A 55 2.99 -6.33 8.84
N ILE A 56 3.46 -5.54 7.88
CA ILE A 56 3.93 -4.18 8.09
C ILE A 56 3.22 -3.27 7.09
N GLU A 57 2.44 -2.33 7.59
CA GLU A 57 1.81 -1.29 6.77
C GLU A 57 2.66 -0.02 6.77
N LEU A 58 2.84 0.57 5.59
CA LEU A 58 3.51 1.86 5.45
C LEU A 58 2.49 3.00 5.44
N ASN A 59 2.79 4.05 6.20
CA ASN A 59 2.03 5.28 6.25
C ASN A 59 2.97 6.47 6.07
N GLY A 60 2.50 7.51 5.35
CA GLY A 60 3.35 8.63 4.93
C GLY A 60 4.10 8.31 3.64
N GLY A 61 4.58 9.35 2.95
CA GLY A 61 5.20 9.18 1.65
C GLY A 61 4.20 9.03 0.50
N ARG A 62 4.74 8.82 -0.68
CA ARG A 62 3.97 8.65 -1.92
C ARG A 62 4.32 7.31 -2.52
N ASP A 63 3.34 6.43 -2.50
CA ASP A 63 3.36 5.21 -3.29
C ASP A 63 3.25 5.59 -4.78
N LYS A 64 3.89 4.83 -5.66
CA LYS A 64 3.77 5.03 -7.10
C LYS A 64 2.63 4.17 -7.64
N GLU A 65 1.85 4.77 -8.52
CA GLU A 65 0.78 4.08 -9.24
C GLU A 65 0.95 4.26 -10.74
N ILE A 66 0.45 3.31 -11.53
CA ILE A 66 0.31 3.51 -12.95
C ILE A 66 -1.12 4.00 -13.22
N ALA A 67 -1.23 5.22 -13.70
CA ALA A 67 -2.50 5.76 -14.14
C ALA A 67 -2.76 5.37 -15.60
N VAL A 68 -3.93 4.81 -15.86
CA VAL A 68 -4.47 4.55 -17.19
C VAL A 68 -5.55 5.59 -17.45
N GLU A 69 -5.19 6.68 -18.12
CA GLU A 69 -6.11 7.76 -18.47
C GLU A 69 -6.81 7.41 -19.77
N ILE A 70 -8.10 7.11 -19.71
CA ILE A 70 -8.89 6.69 -20.87
C ILE A 70 -9.50 7.90 -21.55
N ASP A 71 -9.31 8.01 -22.86
CA ASP A 71 -9.84 9.06 -23.72
C ASP A 71 -11.21 8.63 -24.28
N LYS A 72 -12.25 9.33 -23.87
CA LYS A 72 -13.63 9.02 -24.25
C LYS A 72 -13.89 9.18 -25.76
N ASP A 73 -13.26 10.17 -26.40
CA ASP A 73 -13.46 10.43 -27.81
C ASP A 73 -12.81 9.32 -28.65
N LYS A 74 -11.66 8.81 -28.19
CA LYS A 74 -11.02 7.67 -28.81
C LYS A 74 -11.80 6.37 -28.59
N LEU A 75 -12.40 6.15 -27.43
CA LEU A 75 -13.29 5.00 -27.22
C LEU A 75 -14.43 5.01 -28.25
N ILE A 76 -15.09 6.15 -28.46
CA ILE A 76 -16.16 6.31 -29.45
C ILE A 76 -15.62 6.05 -30.87
N HIS A 77 -14.43 6.58 -31.21
CA HIS A 77 -13.82 6.40 -32.52
C HIS A 77 -13.55 4.93 -32.87
N TYR A 78 -13.16 4.12 -31.85
CA TYR A 78 -12.87 2.69 -32.02
C TYR A 78 -14.07 1.78 -31.72
N ASP A 79 -15.28 2.32 -31.56
CA ASP A 79 -16.48 1.58 -31.17
C ASP A 79 -16.25 0.73 -29.90
N MET A 80 -15.61 1.32 -28.89
CA MET A 80 -15.28 0.68 -27.62
C MET A 80 -16.00 1.30 -26.45
N THR A 81 -16.25 0.49 -25.47
CA THR A 81 -16.80 0.89 -24.17
C THR A 81 -15.73 0.87 -23.08
N LEU A 82 -15.93 1.66 -22.02
CA LEU A 82 -15.08 1.61 -20.83
C LEU A 82 -15.05 0.20 -20.22
N ALA A 83 -16.18 -0.50 -20.24
CA ALA A 83 -16.30 -1.85 -19.69
C ALA A 83 -15.40 -2.87 -20.42
N GLU A 84 -15.22 -2.75 -21.73
CA GLU A 84 -14.31 -3.61 -22.51
C GLU A 84 -12.85 -3.37 -22.14
N VAL A 85 -12.46 -2.10 -21.95
CA VAL A 85 -11.10 -1.75 -21.46
C VAL A 85 -10.86 -2.30 -20.06
N VAL A 86 -11.80 -2.10 -19.13
CA VAL A 86 -11.72 -2.62 -17.77
C VAL A 86 -11.65 -4.16 -17.76
N LYS A 87 -12.42 -4.82 -18.61
CA LYS A 87 -12.40 -6.29 -18.76
C LYS A 87 -11.05 -6.78 -19.25
N ALA A 88 -10.44 -6.11 -20.24
CA ALA A 88 -9.12 -6.47 -20.73
C ALA A 88 -8.04 -6.30 -19.67
N LEU A 89 -8.04 -5.18 -18.93
CA LEU A 89 -7.12 -4.96 -17.81
C LEU A 89 -7.27 -6.02 -16.71
N LYS A 90 -8.50 -6.42 -16.37
CA LYS A 90 -8.75 -7.49 -15.38
C LYS A 90 -8.28 -8.86 -15.86
N ALA A 91 -8.40 -9.16 -17.15
CA ALA A 91 -8.00 -10.45 -17.71
C ALA A 91 -6.48 -10.69 -17.61
N GLU A 92 -5.68 -9.64 -17.64
CA GLU A 92 -4.22 -9.70 -17.48
C GLU A 92 -3.77 -9.68 -16.01
N ASN A 93 -4.65 -10.06 -15.06
CA ASN A 93 -4.38 -10.04 -13.61
C ASN A 93 -3.88 -8.69 -13.06
N VAL A 94 -4.22 -7.62 -13.74
CA VAL A 94 -3.98 -6.29 -13.23
C VAL A 94 -4.91 -6.10 -12.04
N LEU A 95 -4.37 -6.19 -10.82
CA LEU A 95 -5.13 -5.98 -9.60
C LEU A 95 -5.71 -4.56 -9.61
N MET A 96 -7.02 -4.47 -9.78
CA MET A 96 -7.78 -3.23 -9.63
C MET A 96 -8.42 -3.23 -8.23
N PRO A 97 -7.78 -2.67 -7.21
CA PRO A 97 -8.49 -2.40 -5.97
C PRO A 97 -9.44 -1.24 -6.26
N SER A 98 -10.74 -1.51 -6.25
CA SER A 98 -11.84 -0.54 -6.29
C SER A 98 -11.52 0.71 -7.12
N GLY A 99 -11.51 0.58 -8.45
CA GLY A 99 -11.21 1.70 -9.34
C GLY A 99 -12.21 2.82 -9.12
N THR A 100 -11.75 3.92 -8.56
CA THR A 100 -12.56 5.12 -8.46
C THR A 100 -12.62 5.75 -9.83
N ILE A 101 -13.77 5.67 -10.47
CA ILE A 101 -14.03 6.33 -11.74
C ILE A 101 -14.28 7.81 -11.42
N TYR A 102 -13.31 8.66 -11.71
CA TYR A 102 -13.50 10.10 -11.65
C TYR A 102 -13.92 10.57 -13.03
N SER A 103 -15.17 11.00 -13.18
CA SER A 103 -15.64 11.71 -14.36
C SER A 103 -15.46 13.20 -14.14
N SER A 104 -14.39 13.76 -14.67
CA SER A 104 -14.25 15.22 -14.79
C SER A 104 -14.07 15.58 -16.26
N GLY A 105 -15.17 16.02 -16.87
CA GLY A 105 -15.16 16.49 -18.25
C GLY A 105 -15.09 15.38 -19.31
N THR A 106 -14.12 15.46 -20.22
CA THR A 106 -13.94 14.57 -21.39
C THR A 106 -13.08 13.33 -21.11
N THR A 107 -12.41 13.24 -19.98
CA THR A 107 -11.45 12.16 -19.67
C THR A 107 -11.92 11.38 -18.44
N THR A 108 -11.92 10.06 -18.54
CA THR A 108 -12.26 9.18 -17.41
C THR A 108 -10.97 8.52 -16.92
N ASP A 109 -10.53 8.89 -15.73
CA ASP A 109 -9.35 8.30 -15.10
C ASP A 109 -9.72 6.96 -14.47
N VAL A 110 -9.18 5.89 -15.01
CA VAL A 110 -9.18 4.57 -14.36
C VAL A 110 -7.82 4.38 -13.71
N ARG A 111 -7.79 4.32 -12.39
CA ARG A 111 -6.53 4.08 -11.66
C ARG A 111 -6.37 2.60 -11.40
N VAL A 112 -5.30 2.05 -11.91
CA VAL A 112 -4.90 0.68 -11.70
C VAL A 112 -3.77 0.67 -10.69
N LYS A 113 -3.94 -0.03 -9.57
CA LYS A 113 -2.85 -0.29 -8.64
C LYS A 113 -1.99 -1.41 -9.23
N ALA A 114 -1.03 -1.05 -10.05
CA ALA A 114 -0.07 -1.99 -10.61
C ALA A 114 1.00 -2.29 -9.55
N GLN A 115 0.73 -3.23 -8.68
CA GLN A 115 1.73 -3.74 -7.75
C GLN A 115 2.73 -4.67 -8.45
N TYR A 116 2.42 -5.13 -9.67
CA TYR A 116 3.19 -6.15 -10.40
C TYR A 116 3.25 -5.96 -11.93
N ALA A 117 2.67 -4.90 -12.49
CA ALA A 117 2.74 -4.65 -13.93
C ALA A 117 3.68 -3.48 -14.22
N ASP A 118 4.61 -3.66 -15.15
CA ASP A 118 5.41 -2.57 -15.68
C ASP A 118 4.58 -1.78 -16.72
N GLU A 119 4.86 -0.49 -16.87
CA GLU A 119 4.24 0.38 -17.88
C GLU A 119 4.32 -0.22 -19.28
N SER A 120 5.43 -0.91 -19.58
CA SER A 120 5.65 -1.61 -20.83
C SER A 120 4.70 -2.79 -21.04
N GLU A 121 4.39 -3.55 -19.99
CA GLU A 121 3.46 -4.69 -20.05
C GLU A 121 2.03 -4.21 -20.28
N LEU A 122 1.61 -3.17 -19.54
CA LEU A 122 0.29 -2.57 -19.71
C LEU A 122 0.08 -2.00 -21.12
N SER A 123 1.14 -1.44 -21.71
CA SER A 123 1.10 -0.87 -23.06
C SER A 123 0.86 -1.92 -24.16
N GLN A 124 1.14 -3.19 -23.89
CA GLN A 124 0.97 -4.31 -24.85
C GLN A 124 -0.44 -4.92 -24.79
N ILE A 125 -1.26 -4.54 -23.83
CA ILE A 125 -2.61 -5.10 -23.68
C ILE A 125 -3.45 -4.79 -24.92
N GLN A 126 -4.13 -5.83 -25.43
CA GLN A 126 -5.06 -5.73 -26.53
C GLN A 126 -6.51 -5.74 -25.98
N VAL A 127 -7.26 -4.73 -26.34
CA VAL A 127 -8.69 -4.65 -26.00
C VAL A 127 -9.51 -5.08 -27.20
N THR A 128 -10.45 -6.00 -26.99
CA THR A 128 -11.35 -6.45 -28.06
C THR A 128 -12.64 -5.65 -27.98
N ASN A 129 -13.02 -4.99 -29.08
CA ASN A 129 -14.27 -4.24 -29.17
C ASN A 129 -15.47 -5.15 -29.53
N ALA A 130 -16.65 -4.57 -29.59
CA ALA A 130 -17.90 -5.29 -29.94
C ALA A 130 -17.91 -5.93 -31.35
N LYS A 131 -16.97 -5.55 -32.21
CA LYS A 131 -16.81 -6.08 -33.57
C LYS A 131 -15.65 -7.09 -33.67
N ASP A 132 -15.18 -7.64 -32.56
CA ASP A 132 -14.05 -8.56 -32.46
C ASP A 132 -12.70 -8.01 -32.98
N ALA A 133 -12.59 -6.69 -33.14
CA ALA A 133 -11.33 -6.06 -33.50
C ALA A 133 -10.43 -5.89 -32.26
N LYS A 134 -9.17 -6.32 -32.38
CA LYS A 134 -8.14 -6.15 -31.33
C LYS A 134 -7.44 -4.80 -31.51
N ILE A 135 -7.54 -3.96 -30.51
CA ILE A 135 -7.02 -2.59 -30.51
C ILE A 135 -6.07 -2.46 -29.32
N PRO A 136 -4.82 -1.99 -29.51
CA PRO A 136 -3.91 -1.79 -28.39
C PRO A 136 -4.48 -0.75 -27.43
N ILE A 137 -4.35 -0.98 -26.12
CA ILE A 137 -4.86 -0.07 -25.10
C ILE A 137 -4.31 1.35 -25.25
N THR A 138 -3.10 1.50 -25.75
CA THR A 138 -2.44 2.79 -26.02
C THR A 138 -3.14 3.62 -27.11
N ALA A 139 -3.99 3.01 -27.93
CA ALA A 139 -4.80 3.73 -28.91
C ALA A 139 -5.94 4.52 -28.24
N VAL A 140 -6.45 4.06 -27.12
CA VAL A 140 -7.62 4.62 -26.41
C VAL A 140 -7.28 5.16 -25.01
N ALA A 141 -6.08 4.90 -24.51
CA ALA A 141 -5.64 5.34 -23.19
C ALA A 141 -4.18 5.82 -23.20
N SER A 142 -3.85 6.68 -22.26
CA SER A 142 -2.49 7.08 -21.94
C SER A 142 -2.08 6.40 -20.63
N ILE A 143 -0.93 5.74 -20.64
CA ILE A 143 -0.40 5.02 -19.48
C ILE A 143 0.76 5.83 -18.95
N LYS A 144 0.72 6.20 -17.66
CA LYS A 144 1.73 7.03 -17.02
C LYS A 144 2.00 6.55 -15.62
N ARG A 145 3.27 6.46 -15.26
CA ARG A 145 3.65 6.31 -13.86
C ARG A 145 3.54 7.67 -13.17
N GLN A 146 2.78 7.73 -12.11
CA GLN A 146 2.60 8.94 -11.31
C GLN A 146 2.59 8.63 -9.82
N ASP A 147 2.76 9.67 -9.01
CA ASP A 147 2.61 9.52 -7.57
C ASP A 147 1.15 9.32 -7.21
N LYS A 148 0.90 8.33 -6.37
CA LYS A 148 -0.42 8.12 -5.80
C LYS A 148 -0.82 9.34 -4.99
N ARG A 149 -2.08 9.73 -5.06
CA ARG A 149 -2.59 10.82 -4.25
C ARG A 149 -2.34 10.53 -2.76
N VAL A 150 -1.59 11.42 -2.10
CA VAL A 150 -1.32 11.30 -0.67
C VAL A 150 -2.64 11.38 0.10
N THR A 151 -2.99 10.31 0.78
CA THR A 151 -4.18 10.23 1.63
C THR A 151 -3.85 10.28 3.11
N ARG A 152 -2.59 10.01 3.46
CA ARG A 152 -2.10 10.00 4.84
C ARG A 152 -0.73 10.65 4.90
N TYR A 153 -0.57 11.62 5.80
CA TYR A 153 0.70 12.25 6.12
C TYR A 153 1.19 11.74 7.45
N ALA A 154 2.49 11.47 7.54
CA ALA A 154 3.14 11.14 8.79
C ALA A 154 4.24 12.16 9.08
N ARG A 155 4.29 12.66 10.31
CA ARG A 155 5.30 13.60 10.79
C ARG A 155 5.75 13.22 12.18
N VAL A 156 7.04 13.35 12.41
CA VAL A 156 7.65 13.16 13.72
C VAL A 156 8.49 14.39 14.04
N ASN A 157 8.23 15.01 15.19
CA ASN A 157 8.87 16.27 15.63
C ASN A 157 8.75 17.45 14.65
N GLY A 158 7.72 17.44 13.79
CA GLY A 158 7.47 18.48 12.77
C GLY A 158 8.01 18.17 11.39
N ASP A 159 8.91 17.20 11.25
CA ASP A 159 9.48 16.78 9.98
C ASP A 159 8.69 15.60 9.36
N ASP A 160 8.63 15.56 8.04
CA ASP A 160 7.98 14.48 7.31
C ASP A 160 8.69 13.15 7.60
N ALA A 161 7.91 12.08 7.68
CA ALA A 161 8.38 10.74 7.99
C ALA A 161 7.59 9.68 7.23
N VAL A 162 8.19 8.51 7.04
CA VAL A 162 7.49 7.27 6.69
C VAL A 162 7.32 6.45 7.97
N VAL A 163 6.10 6.02 8.26
CA VAL A 163 5.82 5.24 9.48
C VAL A 163 5.43 3.82 9.11
N MET A 164 6.17 2.87 9.64
CA MET A 164 5.86 1.44 9.61
C MET A 164 4.97 1.10 10.79
N ALA A 165 3.76 0.61 10.53
CA ALA A 165 2.86 0.03 11.51
C ALA A 165 3.04 -1.50 11.49
N ILE A 166 3.57 -2.07 12.57
CA ILE A 166 3.98 -3.48 12.64
C ILE A 166 2.93 -4.28 13.38
N TYR A 167 2.44 -5.34 12.75
CA TYR A 167 1.44 -6.25 13.27
C TYR A 167 2.07 -7.61 13.59
N LYS A 168 1.55 -8.29 14.61
CA LYS A 168 1.99 -9.62 14.99
C LYS A 168 1.07 -10.71 14.45
N ASN A 169 1.58 -11.92 14.32
CA ASN A 169 0.77 -13.11 14.15
C ASN A 169 -0.18 -13.32 15.35
N SER A 170 -1.36 -13.88 15.11
CA SER A 170 -2.40 -14.06 16.12
C SER A 170 -1.93 -14.81 17.36
N ASP A 171 -1.06 -15.80 17.18
CA ASP A 171 -0.49 -16.68 18.22
C ASP A 171 0.84 -16.19 18.79
N ALA A 172 1.45 -15.14 18.20
CA ALA A 172 2.73 -14.63 18.67
C ALA A 172 2.61 -13.83 19.97
N ASN A 173 3.63 -13.90 20.82
CA ASN A 173 3.74 -13.10 22.02
C ASN A 173 4.19 -11.67 21.70
N VAL A 174 3.42 -10.67 22.15
CA VAL A 174 3.67 -9.24 21.88
C VAL A 174 5.09 -8.83 22.30
N VAL A 175 5.50 -9.18 23.53
CA VAL A 175 6.81 -8.75 24.09
C VAL A 175 7.95 -9.35 23.28
N ASN A 176 7.88 -10.64 22.99
CA ASN A 176 8.94 -11.33 22.22
C ASN A 176 9.02 -10.79 20.80
N THR A 177 7.86 -10.52 20.15
CA THR A 177 7.84 -9.96 18.79
C THR A 177 8.44 -8.56 18.75
N VAL A 178 8.10 -7.70 19.73
CA VAL A 178 8.69 -6.35 19.83
C VAL A 178 10.21 -6.44 20.05
N ASP A 179 10.68 -7.37 20.87
CA ASP A 179 12.12 -7.58 21.09
C ASP A 179 12.83 -8.05 19.82
N ASN A 180 12.23 -8.95 19.05
CA ASN A 180 12.77 -9.43 17.78
C ASN A 180 12.84 -8.32 16.72
N VAL A 181 11.77 -7.53 16.62
CA VAL A 181 11.73 -6.34 15.73
C VAL A 181 12.78 -5.31 16.15
N THR A 182 12.93 -5.06 17.45
CA THR A 182 13.92 -4.10 17.97
C THR A 182 15.36 -4.51 17.62
N LYS A 183 15.69 -5.81 17.72
CA LYS A 183 17.00 -6.33 17.30
C LYS A 183 17.26 -6.08 15.82
N LYS A 184 16.29 -6.39 14.97
CA LYS A 184 16.38 -6.13 13.52
C LYS A 184 16.50 -4.64 13.22
N LEU A 185 15.80 -3.80 13.97
CA LEU A 185 15.88 -2.35 13.84
C LEU A 185 17.27 -1.82 14.23
N ASP A 186 17.92 -2.42 15.23
CA ASP A 186 19.28 -2.05 15.61
C ASP A 186 20.30 -2.46 14.54
N GLU A 187 20.11 -3.60 13.85
CA GLU A 187 20.90 -3.98 12.66
C GLU A 187 20.72 -2.91 11.56
N LEU A 188 19.47 -2.54 11.23
CA LEU A 188 19.18 -1.52 10.22
C LEU A 188 19.80 -0.16 10.54
N ARG A 189 19.82 0.26 11.81
CA ARG A 189 20.47 1.50 12.27
C ARG A 189 21.97 1.51 12.01
N GLN A 190 22.63 0.37 12.22
CA GLN A 190 24.07 0.24 11.98
C GLN A 190 24.39 0.27 10.49
N ASP A 191 23.57 -0.40 9.67
CA ASP A 191 23.82 -0.54 8.24
C ASP A 191 23.40 0.72 7.44
N ASN A 192 22.52 1.55 8.01
CA ASN A 192 21.97 2.72 7.34
C ASN A 192 22.07 4.00 8.20
N PRO A 193 23.29 4.54 8.40
CA PRO A 193 23.52 5.69 9.29
C PRO A 193 22.85 6.99 8.83
N ASP A 194 22.50 7.10 7.54
CA ASP A 194 21.81 8.27 6.97
C ASP A 194 20.30 8.29 7.29
N TYR A 195 19.79 7.20 7.89
CA TYR A 195 18.38 7.06 8.25
C TYR A 195 18.21 7.03 9.77
N THR A 196 17.22 7.77 10.24
CA THR A 196 16.83 7.78 11.66
C THR A 196 15.57 6.94 11.84
N PHE A 197 15.66 5.91 12.70
CA PHE A 197 14.56 5.04 13.06
C PHE A 197 14.08 5.37 14.47
N THR A 198 12.88 5.92 14.60
CA THR A 198 12.30 6.31 15.89
C THR A 198 11.09 5.43 16.21
N ILE A 199 11.14 4.70 17.31
CA ILE A 199 9.98 3.99 17.84
C ILE A 199 9.07 5.05 18.48
N THR A 200 7.92 5.30 17.87
CA THR A 200 6.96 6.32 18.35
C THR A 200 5.95 5.76 19.34
N ASN A 201 5.64 4.48 19.21
CA ASN A 201 4.78 3.75 20.14
C ASN A 201 5.09 2.25 20.08
N GLU A 202 4.99 1.57 21.23
CA GLU A 202 5.09 0.12 21.31
C GLU A 202 4.29 -0.42 22.51
N SER A 203 3.70 -1.61 22.31
CA SER A 203 2.79 -2.20 23.32
C SER A 203 3.51 -2.99 24.41
N ALA A 204 4.77 -3.39 24.20
CA ALA A 204 5.49 -4.25 25.14
C ALA A 204 5.86 -3.53 26.45
N SER A 205 6.19 -2.25 26.40
CA SER A 205 6.48 -1.44 27.61
C SER A 205 5.29 -1.40 28.56
N TYR A 206 4.11 -1.21 28.02
CA TYR A 206 2.89 -1.21 28.84
C TYR A 206 2.68 -2.58 29.51
N ILE A 207 2.85 -3.66 28.75
CA ILE A 207 2.70 -5.04 29.26
C ILE A 207 3.74 -5.33 30.33
N ARG A 208 5.03 -5.00 30.11
CA ARG A 208 6.12 -5.19 31.08
C ARG A 208 5.86 -4.43 32.37
N ASN A 209 5.47 -3.16 32.28
CA ASN A 209 5.17 -2.32 33.44
C ASN A 209 3.97 -2.87 34.22
N SER A 210 2.92 -3.33 33.53
CA SER A 210 1.75 -3.93 34.16
C SER A 210 2.08 -5.22 34.91
N LEU A 211 2.90 -6.10 34.32
CA LEU A 211 3.40 -7.32 34.96
C LEU A 211 4.26 -7.00 36.18
N HIS A 212 5.19 -6.04 36.06
CA HIS A 212 6.05 -5.62 37.17
C HIS A 212 5.22 -5.09 38.35
N ASN A 213 4.26 -4.22 38.10
CA ASN A 213 3.38 -3.68 39.14
C ASN A 213 2.53 -4.77 39.82
N THR A 214 2.06 -5.76 39.03
CA THR A 214 1.29 -6.89 39.58
C THR A 214 2.18 -7.75 40.48
N LEU A 215 3.40 -8.02 40.13
CA LEU A 215 4.35 -8.78 40.95
C LEU A 215 4.73 -8.04 42.24
N GLN A 216 4.90 -6.70 42.16
CA GLN A 216 5.19 -5.91 43.36
C GLN A 216 4.02 -5.85 44.36
N THR A 217 2.78 -5.99 43.90
CA THR A 217 1.59 -5.99 44.79
C THR A 217 1.32 -7.35 45.42
N LEU A 218 1.97 -8.42 44.96
CA LEU A 218 1.83 -9.78 45.48
C LEU A 218 2.90 -10.16 46.54
N ILE A 219 3.87 -9.29 46.78
CA ILE A 219 4.92 -9.44 47.78
C ILE A 219 4.63 -8.51 48.97
#